data_f89e369839ac75305549cb9fa58017a3
#
_entry.id   f89e369839ac75305549cb9fa58017a3
#
_cell.length_a   1.000
_cell.length_b   1.000
_cell.length_c   1.000
_cell.angle_alpha   90.00
_cell.angle_beta   90.00
_cell.angle_gamma   90.00
#
_symmetry.space_group_name_H-M   'P 1'
#
loop_
_entity.id
_entity.type
_entity.pdbx_description
1 polymer ?
#
loop_
_entity_poly.entity_id
_entity_poly.type
_entity_poly.pdbx_seq_one_letter_code
_entity_poly.pdbx_strand_id
1 'polypeptide(L)' 'MALQLFLSATLRKQFPDYEPSQGIRVERAAGMTIKDLCRKLNIPVEKVKIVMVNGRSTGFNEPLNGDERVALFPPVGGG' A
#
# COMPACT_ATOMS: atom_id res chain seq x y z
N MET A 1 16.18 -6.71 -0.82
CA MET A 1 14.79 -7.15 -0.79
C MET A 1 13.90 -5.95 -1.01
N ALA A 2 12.76 -6.17 -1.62
CA ALA A 2 11.83 -5.10 -1.89
C ALA A 2 10.42 -5.54 -1.53
N LEU A 3 9.64 -4.58 -1.06
CA LEU A 3 8.24 -4.76 -0.79
C LEU A 3 7.48 -4.46 -2.08
N GLN A 4 6.41 -5.18 -2.33
CA GLN A 4 5.53 -4.90 -3.46
C GLN A 4 4.24 -4.30 -2.93
N LEU A 5 3.90 -3.13 -3.45
CA LEU A 5 2.69 -2.42 -3.05
C LEU A 5 1.69 -2.44 -4.17
N PHE A 6 0.51 -2.95 -3.89
CA PHE A 6 -0.57 -3.03 -4.86
C PHE A 6 -1.69 -2.07 -4.48
N LEU A 7 -2.20 -1.38 -5.47
CA LEU A 7 -3.23 -0.38 -5.29
C LEU A 7 -4.48 -0.76 -6.07
N SER A 8 -5.64 -0.47 -5.52
CA SER A 8 -6.91 -0.78 -6.15
C SER A 8 -7.66 0.49 -6.50
N ALA A 9 -8.40 0.41 -7.57
CA ALA A 9 -9.36 1.42 -7.99
C ALA A 9 -8.75 2.82 -8.04
N THR A 10 -9.36 3.76 -7.35
CA THR A 10 -8.97 5.16 -7.44
C THR A 10 -7.59 5.46 -6.90
N LEU A 11 -7.02 4.57 -6.08
CA LEU A 11 -5.68 4.79 -5.54
C LEU A 11 -4.61 4.75 -6.63
N ARG A 12 -4.89 4.12 -7.77
CA ARG A 12 -3.95 4.07 -8.88
C ARG A 12 -3.81 5.37 -9.64
N LYS A 13 -4.76 6.28 -9.47
CA LYS A 13 -4.84 7.45 -10.34
C LYS A 13 -3.61 8.36 -10.27
N GLN A 14 -2.96 8.40 -9.13
CA GLN A 14 -1.77 9.24 -9.00
C GLN A 14 -0.49 8.53 -9.45
N PHE A 15 -0.62 7.32 -9.97
CA PHE A 15 0.53 6.54 -10.45
C PHE A 15 0.28 6.09 -11.88
N PRO A 16 0.50 6.96 -12.86
CA PRO A 16 0.15 6.64 -14.26
C PRO A 16 0.94 5.45 -14.81
N ASP A 17 2.12 5.18 -14.27
CA ASP A 17 2.92 4.05 -14.71
C ASP A 17 2.69 2.79 -13.88
N TYR A 18 1.64 2.77 -13.10
CA TYR A 18 1.36 1.63 -12.24
C TYR A 18 1.10 0.36 -13.06
N GLU A 19 1.80 -0.71 -12.70
CA GLU A 19 1.70 -1.99 -13.38
C GLU A 19 0.94 -2.97 -12.48
N PRO A 20 -0.31 -3.30 -12.82
CA PRO A 20 -1.13 -4.14 -11.93
C PRO A 20 -0.54 -5.50 -11.62
N SER A 21 0.26 -6.05 -12.52
CA SER A 21 0.84 -7.37 -12.30
C SER A 21 2.01 -7.32 -11.32
N GLN A 22 2.67 -6.19 -11.19
CA GLN A 22 3.85 -6.08 -10.34
C GLN A 22 3.70 -5.11 -9.17
N GLY A 23 2.79 -4.17 -9.27
CA GLY A 23 2.62 -3.16 -8.25
C GLY A 23 3.77 -2.16 -8.22
N ILE A 24 3.92 -1.49 -7.11
CA ILE A 24 5.00 -0.54 -6.89
C ILE A 24 6.07 -1.22 -6.05
N ARG A 25 7.29 -1.22 -6.53
CA ARG A 25 8.39 -1.79 -5.78
C ARG A 25 8.93 -0.74 -4.81
N VAL A 26 8.99 -1.08 -3.54
CA VAL A 26 9.50 -0.17 -2.51
C VAL A 26 10.69 -0.84 -1.85
N GLU A 27 11.86 -0.22 -1.95
CA GLU A 27 13.06 -0.75 -1.32
C GLU A 27 13.28 -0.07 0.02
N ARG A 28 13.98 -0.77 0.89
CA ARG A 28 14.31 -0.27 2.23
C ARG A 28 13.08 0.03 3.06
N ALA A 29 12.06 -0.81 2.90
CA ALA A 29 10.84 -0.64 3.67
C ALA A 29 10.90 -1.30 5.04
N ALA A 30 11.98 -1.98 5.37
CA ALA A 30 12.10 -2.65 6.65
C ALA A 30 11.97 -1.65 7.81
N GLY A 31 11.10 -1.95 8.73
CA GLY A 31 10.85 -1.07 9.86
C GLY A 31 9.82 0.03 9.61
N MET A 32 9.43 0.22 8.37
CA MET A 32 8.38 1.19 8.07
C MET A 32 7.01 0.62 8.43
N THR A 33 6.10 1.51 8.79
CA THR A 33 4.70 1.12 8.94
C THR A 33 3.96 1.41 7.64
N ILE A 34 2.73 0.94 7.54
CA ILE A 34 1.89 1.28 6.39
C ILE A 34 1.70 2.80 6.31
N LYS A 35 1.55 3.45 7.45
CA LYS A 35 1.40 4.90 7.49
C LYS A 35 2.63 5.59 6.91
N ASP A 36 3.83 5.11 7.27
CA ASP A 36 5.07 5.65 6.73
C ASP A 36 5.16 5.45 5.23
N LEU A 37 4.73 4.27 4.77
CA LEU A 37 4.75 3.94 3.36
C LEU A 37 3.83 4.88 2.56
N CYS A 38 2.64 5.11 3.08
CA CYS A 38 1.71 6.03 2.44
C CYS A 38 2.27 7.45 2.39
N ARG A 39 2.89 7.86 3.48
CA ARG A 39 3.50 9.19 3.53
C ARG A 39 4.62 9.34 2.52
N LYS A 40 5.46 8.32 2.41
CA LYS A 40 6.56 8.32 1.44
C LYS A 40 6.06 8.45 0.01
N LEU A 41 4.96 7.82 -0.29
CA LEU A 41 4.41 7.79 -1.65
C LEU A 41 3.31 8.82 -1.89
N ASN A 42 3.06 9.67 -0.91
CA ASN A 42 2.02 10.70 -1.01
C ASN A 42 0.62 10.12 -1.22
N ILE A 43 0.37 8.99 -0.59
CA ILE A 43 -0.97 8.38 -0.60
C ILE A 43 -1.70 8.85 0.64
N PRO A 44 -2.83 9.56 0.51
CA PRO A 44 -3.58 10.01 1.69
C PRO A 44 -4.13 8.82 2.46
N VAL A 45 -3.75 8.70 3.72
CA VAL A 45 -4.20 7.57 4.53
C VAL A 45 -5.71 7.56 4.71
N GLU A 46 -6.34 8.72 4.68
CA GLU A 46 -7.80 8.80 4.82
C GLU A 46 -8.52 8.21 3.61
N LYS A 47 -7.82 7.99 2.52
CA LYS A 47 -8.40 7.37 1.34
C LYS A 47 -8.15 5.87 1.28
N VAL A 48 -7.51 5.32 2.31
CA VAL A 48 -7.24 3.89 2.39
C VAL A 48 -8.13 3.31 3.49
N LYS A 49 -9.00 2.39 3.11
CA LYS A 49 -9.92 1.78 4.06
C LYS A 49 -9.40 0.43 4.56
N ILE A 50 -8.88 -0.37 3.66
CA ILE A 50 -8.43 -1.72 4.00
C ILE A 50 -6.97 -1.85 3.61
N VAL A 51 -6.19 -2.44 4.52
CA VAL A 51 -4.78 -2.74 4.31
C VAL A 51 -4.61 -4.24 4.45
N MET A 52 -4.04 -4.89 3.42
CA MET A 52 -3.73 -6.30 3.47
C MET A 52 -2.23 -6.48 3.35
N VAL A 53 -1.65 -7.25 4.25
CA VAL A 53 -0.23 -7.56 4.21
C VAL A 53 -0.10 -9.08 4.14
N ASN A 54 0.47 -9.57 3.05
CA ASN A 54 0.61 -11.01 2.79
C ASN A 54 -0.73 -11.74 2.95
N GLY A 55 -1.80 -11.11 2.49
CA GLY A 55 -3.13 -11.71 2.54
C GLY A 55 -3.86 -11.57 3.87
N ARG A 56 -3.31 -10.80 4.79
CA ARG A 56 -3.95 -10.60 6.10
C ARG A 56 -4.30 -9.14 6.30
N SER A 57 -5.47 -8.90 6.87
CA SER A 57 -5.89 -7.56 7.22
C SER A 57 -4.99 -7.01 8.34
N THR A 58 -4.51 -5.80 8.17
CA THR A 58 -3.50 -5.22 9.06
C THR A 58 -3.81 -3.75 9.29
N GLY A 59 -3.38 -3.24 10.42
CA GLY A 59 -3.53 -1.81 10.71
C GLY A 59 -2.39 -0.99 10.12
N PHE A 60 -2.51 0.32 10.29
CA PHE A 60 -1.54 1.25 9.72
C PHE A 60 -0.23 1.35 10.48
N ASN A 61 -0.22 0.91 11.73
CA ASN A 61 0.93 1.11 12.60
C ASN A 61 1.80 -0.13 12.79
N GLU A 62 1.52 -1.19 12.06
CA GLU A 62 2.31 -2.42 12.15
C GLU A 62 3.61 -2.26 11.37
N PRO A 63 4.76 -2.55 11.97
CA PRO A 63 6.02 -2.45 11.24
C PRO A 63 6.15 -3.56 10.21
N LEU A 64 6.77 -3.22 9.10
CA LEU A 64 6.97 -4.13 7.99
C LEU A 64 8.39 -4.69 8.01
N ASN A 65 8.55 -5.89 7.47
CA ASN A 65 9.88 -6.50 7.33
C ASN A 65 10.62 -5.98 6.10
N GLY A 66 9.89 -5.56 5.09
CA GLY A 66 10.48 -4.99 3.89
C GLY A 66 10.38 -5.86 2.66
N ASP A 67 9.77 -7.01 2.78
CA ASP A 67 9.63 -7.94 1.66
C ASP A 67 8.19 -8.41 1.45
N GLU A 68 7.25 -7.74 2.10
CA GLU A 68 5.86 -8.17 2.05
C GLU A 68 5.18 -7.76 0.75
N ARG A 69 4.04 -8.37 0.57
CA ARG A 69 3.11 -8.01 -0.47
C ARG A 69 1.98 -7.24 0.20
N VAL A 70 1.93 -5.95 -0.05
CA VAL A 70 0.96 -5.05 0.59
C VAL A 70 -0.07 -4.63 -0.43
N ALA A 71 -1.34 -4.68 -0.06
CA ALA A 71 -2.42 -4.21 -0.92
C ALA A 71 -3.25 -3.18 -0.17
N LEU A 72 -3.51 -2.07 -0.81
CA LEU A 72 -4.30 -0.99 -0.25
C LEU A 72 -5.60 -0.84 -1.05
N PHE A 73 -6.71 -0.71 -0.34
CA PHE A 73 -8.03 -0.59 -0.93
C PHE A 73 -8.69 0.68 -0.45
N PRO A 74 -9.30 1.45 -1.35
CA PRO A 74 -10.03 2.65 -0.93
C PRO A 74 -11.35 2.27 -0.26
N PRO A 75 -12.02 3.22 0.38
CA PRO A 75 -13.36 2.95 0.88
C PRO A 75 -14.24 2.51 -0.27
N VAL A 76 -15.08 1.52 -0.01
CA VAL A 76 -16.04 1.11 -1.01
C VAL A 76 -17.01 2.25 -1.16
N GLY A 77 -16.91 2.88 -2.28
CA GLY A 77 -17.62 4.09 -2.46
C GLY A 77 -19.08 3.86 -2.66
N GLY A 78 -19.63 3.10 -1.97
CA GLY A 78 -21.01 2.81 -2.18
C GLY A 78 -21.82 4.07 -2.10
N GLY A 79 -21.29 4.78 -1.90
CA GLY A 79 -22.22 5.92 -1.91
C GLY A 79 -21.57 6.59 -1.74
#